data_21ae7058aaa0e78d664aaa7a55323c38
#
_entry.id   21ae7058aaa0e78d664aaa7a55323c38
#
_cell.length_a   1.000
_cell.length_b   1.000
_cell.length_c   1.000
_cell.angle_alpha   90.00
_cell.angle_beta   90.00
_cell.angle_gamma   90.00
#
_symmetry.space_group_name_H-M   'P 1'
#
loop_
_entity.id
_entity.type
_entity.pdbx_description
1 polymer ?
#
loop_
_entity_poly.entity_id
_entity_poly.type
_entity_poly.pdbx_seq_one_letter_code
_entity_poly.pdbx_strand_id
1 'polypeptide(L)'
;MRRFTGFMITVLALAAGIAIGYALARWGKPSRGGANDGGKKHSSAVARVQTVPIRLGRITRSVGVYGKVAANRGLERSVSVAFGSRVRKVFVIKNQRVEAGQPLLQIQASPAERLKLAEAANEVQITQAQLRLTQTKIKLQLATRADLVAARHALIAASLKLAQLRRLGVGTLLTLRASEAATVAQVAAIPGALEPRGAALLNLLPHSAILVRLRVLPPDVRRLRVGQNIPLSITTQDAAIRARGTISMIAGRVDPLSGFVNVYVTPHHPANLLLGDYASGRIPVASSRGLIVPHAAVLPCNGGDCLFTVKGSHAVAHRVRKGVFNDQEVEVFGPNLRAGEPVVVVGNGVLTNGMTVEQRNK
;
A
#
# COMPACT_ATOMS: atom_id res chain seq x y z
N MET A 1 -51.63 -21.47 -26.86
CA MET A 1 -52.49 -22.47 -26.22
C MET A 1 -51.62 -23.58 -25.64
N ARG A 2 -51.47 -23.66 -24.34
CA ARG A 2 -50.98 -24.77 -23.49
C ARG A 2 -50.38 -24.23 -22.20
N ARG A 3 -51.22 -23.84 -21.31
CA ARG A 3 -50.92 -23.65 -19.88
C ARG A 3 -52.24 -23.98 -19.18
N PHE A 4 -52.33 -25.11 -18.47
CA PHE A 4 -53.30 -25.45 -17.45
C PHE A 4 -53.29 -26.99 -17.27
N THR A 5 -52.28 -27.53 -16.58
CA THR A 5 -52.36 -28.89 -15.98
C THR A 5 -51.21 -28.99 -14.95
N GLY A 6 -51.35 -28.36 -13.82
CA GLY A 6 -50.33 -28.42 -12.74
C GLY A 6 -50.89 -28.13 -11.35
N PHE A 7 -52.18 -27.90 -11.21
CA PHE A 7 -52.73 -27.42 -9.93
C PHE A 7 -53.68 -28.40 -9.20
N MET A 8 -53.81 -29.66 -9.66
CA MET A 8 -54.79 -30.60 -9.09
C MET A 8 -54.17 -31.81 -8.37
N ILE A 9 -52.86 -31.88 -8.17
CA ILE A 9 -52.23 -33.05 -7.50
C ILE A 9 -51.77 -32.69 -6.04
N THR A 10 -51.75 -31.45 -5.64
CA THR A 10 -51.29 -31.02 -4.31
C THR A 10 -52.39 -30.98 -3.22
N VAL A 11 -53.63 -31.14 -3.56
CA VAL A 11 -54.74 -31.08 -2.58
C VAL A 11 -55.11 -32.43 -1.97
N LEU A 12 -54.73 -33.57 -2.60
CA LEU A 12 -55.12 -34.92 -2.12
C LEU A 12 -54.11 -35.52 -1.10
N ALA A 13 -52.96 -34.93 -0.89
CA ALA A 13 -51.97 -35.42 0.07
C ALA A 13 -52.13 -34.86 1.52
N LEU A 14 -52.95 -33.83 1.71
CA LEU A 14 -53.14 -33.20 3.01
C LEU A 14 -54.30 -33.80 3.82
N ALA A 15 -55.18 -34.58 3.21
CA ALA A 15 -56.32 -35.23 3.91
C ALA A 15 -55.98 -36.57 4.56
N ALA A 16 -54.90 -37.25 4.16
CA ALA A 16 -54.50 -38.56 4.72
C ALA A 16 -53.64 -38.45 5.99
N GLY A 17 -53.04 -37.30 6.29
CA GLY A 17 -52.16 -37.08 7.47
C GLY A 17 -52.91 -36.86 8.79
N ILE A 18 -54.15 -36.41 8.74
CA ILE A 18 -54.92 -36.05 9.96
C ILE A 18 -55.65 -37.23 10.57
N ALA A 19 -55.93 -38.31 9.84
CA ALA A 19 -56.66 -39.48 10.35
C ALA A 19 -55.81 -40.46 11.16
N ILE A 20 -54.48 -40.45 11.03
CA ILE A 20 -53.58 -41.38 11.73
C ILE A 20 -53.15 -40.80 13.11
N GLY A 21 -53.22 -39.49 13.35
CA GLY A 21 -52.89 -38.85 14.62
C GLY A 21 -53.93 -39.04 15.74
N TYR A 22 -55.19 -39.37 15.38
CA TYR A 22 -56.28 -39.43 16.38
C TYR A 22 -56.50 -40.84 16.99
N ALA A 23 -55.86 -41.88 16.47
CA ALA A 23 -56.05 -43.27 16.92
C ALA A 23 -55.06 -43.70 18.01
N LEU A 24 -53.97 -42.97 18.24
CA LEU A 24 -52.94 -43.32 19.23
C LEU A 24 -53.06 -42.60 20.58
N ALA A 25 -54.06 -41.73 20.78
CA ALA A 25 -54.22 -40.94 22.03
C ALA A 25 -55.19 -41.59 23.05
N ARG A 26 -55.63 -42.84 22.87
CA ARG A 26 -56.68 -43.42 23.72
C ARG A 26 -56.32 -44.68 24.50
N TRP A 27 -55.07 -45.09 24.59
CA TRP A 27 -54.72 -46.20 25.49
C TRP A 27 -53.53 -45.83 26.38
N GLY A 28 -53.83 -45.59 27.65
CA GLY A 28 -52.85 -45.37 28.71
C GLY A 28 -53.47 -44.80 29.98
N LYS A 29 -54.21 -45.60 30.71
CA LYS A 29 -54.60 -45.24 32.07
C LYS A 29 -53.38 -45.34 32.98
N PRO A 30 -53.13 -44.40 33.89
CA PRO A 30 -52.09 -44.54 34.92
C PRO A 30 -52.55 -45.40 36.08
N SER A 31 -51.79 -46.43 36.37
CA SER A 31 -51.92 -47.17 37.66
C SER A 31 -51.22 -46.35 38.76
N ARG A 32 -51.94 -46.01 39.82
CA ARG A 32 -51.44 -45.53 41.09
C ARG A 32 -50.67 -46.66 41.77
N GLY A 33 -49.41 -46.39 42.07
CA GLY A 33 -48.59 -47.30 42.89
C GLY A 33 -47.46 -46.59 43.57
N GLY A 34 -47.50 -46.42 44.90
CA GLY A 34 -46.37 -46.40 45.76
C GLY A 34 -45.52 -45.15 45.85
N ALA A 35 -45.77 -44.33 46.86
CA ALA A 35 -44.76 -43.39 47.37
C ALA A 35 -43.54 -44.17 47.86
N ASN A 36 -42.38 -43.93 47.25
CA ASN A 36 -41.11 -44.29 47.83
C ASN A 36 -40.25 -43.01 47.81
N ASP A 37 -40.13 -42.42 48.97
CA ASP A 37 -39.29 -41.25 49.30
C ASP A 37 -37.83 -41.69 49.30
N GLY A 38 -37.25 -41.63 48.06
CA GLY A 38 -35.83 -41.86 47.84
C GLY A 38 -35.20 -40.54 47.41
N GLY A 39 -34.59 -39.87 48.40
CA GLY A 39 -33.83 -38.65 48.19
C GLY A 39 -32.93 -38.72 46.93
N LYS A 40 -33.36 -38.07 45.87
CA LYS A 40 -32.47 -37.81 44.70
C LYS A 40 -31.33 -36.93 45.19
N LYS A 41 -30.20 -37.54 45.59
CA LYS A 41 -28.92 -36.89 45.54
C LYS A 41 -28.76 -36.33 44.13
N HIS A 42 -28.94 -35.02 43.95
CA HIS A 42 -28.47 -34.36 42.77
C HIS A 42 -26.96 -34.63 42.70
N SER A 43 -26.56 -35.61 41.89
CA SER A 43 -25.16 -35.70 41.50
C SER A 43 -24.85 -34.40 40.78
N SER A 44 -24.19 -33.48 41.45
CA SER A 44 -23.71 -32.24 40.86
C SER A 44 -22.84 -32.66 39.69
N ALA A 45 -23.34 -32.42 38.47
CA ALA A 45 -22.57 -32.72 37.26
C ALA A 45 -21.28 -31.95 37.37
N VAL A 46 -20.15 -32.66 37.46
CA VAL A 46 -18.80 -32.05 37.44
C VAL A 46 -18.39 -31.85 35.99
N ALA A 47 -18.23 -30.61 35.58
CA ALA A 47 -17.76 -30.29 34.26
C ALA A 47 -16.23 -30.29 34.21
N ARG A 48 -15.66 -31.01 33.26
CA ARG A 48 -14.21 -30.95 33.00
C ARG A 48 -13.88 -29.75 32.15
N VAL A 49 -12.97 -28.90 32.64
CA VAL A 49 -12.63 -27.63 31.99
C VAL A 49 -11.13 -27.45 31.81
N GLN A 50 -10.74 -26.72 30.76
CA GLN A 50 -9.38 -26.21 30.63
C GLN A 50 -9.38 -24.71 30.90
N THR A 51 -8.39 -24.25 31.63
CA THR A 51 -8.25 -22.85 32.01
C THR A 51 -6.94 -22.26 31.55
N VAL A 52 -6.95 -20.95 31.32
CA VAL A 52 -5.77 -20.12 30.98
C VAL A 52 -5.83 -18.89 31.91
N PRO A 53 -4.71 -18.41 32.45
CA PRO A 53 -4.73 -17.19 33.26
C PRO A 53 -5.07 -15.96 32.44
N ILE A 54 -5.91 -15.09 32.96
CA ILE A 54 -6.17 -13.75 32.43
C ILE A 54 -4.86 -12.97 32.47
N ARG A 55 -4.44 -12.39 31.34
CA ARG A 55 -3.20 -11.61 31.26
C ARG A 55 -3.50 -10.11 31.21
N LEU A 56 -2.71 -9.32 31.92
CA LEU A 56 -2.65 -7.88 31.70
C LEU A 56 -1.59 -7.61 30.65
N GLY A 57 -1.98 -7.03 29.54
CA GLY A 57 -1.06 -6.83 28.42
C GLY A 57 -1.54 -5.79 27.41
N ARG A 58 -0.75 -5.60 26.37
CA ARG A 58 -1.12 -4.79 25.21
C ARG A 58 -1.68 -5.71 24.12
N ILE A 59 -2.86 -5.39 23.62
CA ILE A 59 -3.47 -6.04 22.49
C ILE A 59 -3.55 -5.05 21.31
N THR A 60 -3.26 -5.52 20.11
CA THR A 60 -3.30 -4.70 18.90
C THR A 60 -4.16 -5.40 17.86
N ARG A 61 -5.17 -4.69 17.38
CA ARG A 61 -5.94 -5.09 16.20
C ARG A 61 -5.22 -4.59 14.96
N SER A 62 -4.92 -5.49 14.05
CA SER A 62 -4.31 -5.16 12.76
C SER A 62 -5.23 -5.61 11.63
N VAL A 63 -5.22 -4.84 10.55
CA VAL A 63 -5.94 -5.17 9.31
C VAL A 63 -4.94 -5.66 8.28
N GLY A 64 -5.22 -6.82 7.69
CA GLY A 64 -4.48 -7.33 6.55
C GLY A 64 -4.79 -6.49 5.31
N VAL A 65 -3.75 -6.01 4.64
CA VAL A 65 -3.86 -5.22 3.42
C VAL A 65 -2.99 -5.80 2.33
N TYR A 66 -3.44 -5.64 1.09
CA TYR A 66 -2.78 -6.21 -0.08
C TYR A 66 -2.63 -5.15 -1.16
N GLY A 67 -1.60 -5.31 -1.99
CA GLY A 67 -1.34 -4.38 -3.05
C GLY A 67 -0.20 -4.80 -3.97
N LYS A 68 0.40 -3.82 -4.63
CA LYS A 68 1.52 -4.02 -5.55
C LYS A 68 2.53 -2.90 -5.42
N VAL A 69 3.77 -3.24 -5.73
CA VAL A 69 4.83 -2.25 -5.95
C VAL A 69 4.47 -1.44 -7.20
N ALA A 70 4.45 -0.14 -7.09
CA ALA A 70 4.04 0.79 -8.13
C ALA A 70 5.02 1.96 -8.23
N ALA A 71 4.94 2.70 -9.30
CA ALA A 71 5.69 3.93 -9.50
C ALA A 71 4.87 5.15 -9.08
N ASN A 72 5.51 6.09 -8.42
CA ASN A 72 5.00 7.46 -8.32
C ASN A 72 5.35 8.19 -9.62
N ARG A 73 4.41 8.21 -10.56
CA ARG A 73 4.62 8.85 -11.86
C ARG A 73 4.89 10.35 -11.77
N GLY A 74 4.49 11.01 -10.70
CA GLY A 74 4.82 12.42 -10.46
C GLY A 74 6.30 12.68 -10.23
N LEU A 75 7.09 11.63 -9.97
CA LEU A 75 8.54 11.71 -9.80
C LEU A 75 9.31 11.18 -11.03
N GLU A 76 8.64 10.82 -12.12
CA GLU A 76 9.31 10.48 -13.39
C GLU A 76 10.12 11.69 -13.86
N ARG A 77 11.34 11.44 -14.28
CA ARG A 77 12.23 12.44 -14.85
C ARG A 77 12.38 12.23 -16.34
N SER A 78 12.02 13.25 -17.09
CA SER A 78 12.22 13.27 -18.54
C SER A 78 13.63 13.77 -18.86
N VAL A 79 14.35 13.00 -19.66
CA VAL A 79 15.63 13.41 -20.26
C VAL A 79 15.32 14.00 -21.63
N SER A 80 15.44 15.32 -21.72
CA SER A 80 15.14 16.09 -22.94
C SER A 80 16.38 16.75 -23.52
N VAL A 81 16.29 17.20 -24.76
CA VAL A 81 17.38 17.88 -25.46
C VAL A 81 17.23 19.40 -25.36
N ALA A 82 18.35 20.09 -25.13
CA ALA A 82 18.39 21.54 -25.00
C ALA A 82 18.40 22.28 -26.36
N PHE A 83 18.66 21.57 -27.46
CA PHE A 83 18.75 22.09 -28.84
C PHE A 83 18.32 21.01 -29.84
N GLY A 84 17.98 21.39 -31.06
CA GLY A 84 17.64 20.44 -32.11
C GLY A 84 18.79 19.46 -32.38
N SER A 85 18.52 18.16 -32.18
CA SER A 85 19.58 17.14 -32.15
C SER A 85 19.23 15.95 -33.02
N ARG A 86 20.26 15.28 -33.56
CA ARG A 86 20.14 13.94 -34.12
C ARG A 86 20.58 12.91 -33.10
N VAL A 87 19.75 11.91 -32.84
CA VAL A 87 20.11 10.76 -32.02
C VAL A 87 21.14 9.91 -32.74
N ARG A 88 22.32 9.72 -32.17
CA ARG A 88 23.39 8.89 -32.75
C ARG A 88 23.31 7.46 -32.28
N LYS A 89 23.18 7.27 -30.95
CA LYS A 89 23.14 5.95 -30.36
C LYS A 89 22.30 5.99 -29.09
N VAL A 90 21.55 4.94 -28.85
CA VAL A 90 20.84 4.68 -27.61
C VAL A 90 21.51 3.48 -26.93
N PHE A 91 21.89 3.61 -25.67
CA PHE A 91 22.64 2.59 -24.91
C PHE A 91 21.75 1.79 -23.96
N VAL A 92 20.49 2.19 -23.79
CA VAL A 92 19.59 1.60 -22.82
C VAL A 92 18.28 1.17 -23.48
N ILE A 93 17.62 0.20 -22.85
CA ILE A 93 16.31 -0.30 -23.28
C ILE A 93 15.27 -0.04 -22.18
N LYS A 94 13.99 -0.10 -22.54
CA LYS A 94 12.87 -0.01 -21.58
C LYS A 94 13.00 -1.06 -20.49
N ASN A 95 12.66 -0.68 -19.23
CA ASN A 95 12.75 -1.48 -18.01
C ASN A 95 14.17 -1.84 -17.55
N GLN A 96 15.21 -1.31 -18.20
CA GLN A 96 16.57 -1.48 -17.74
C GLN A 96 16.83 -0.62 -16.51
N ARG A 97 17.54 -1.17 -15.52
CA ARG A 97 18.10 -0.42 -14.40
C ARG A 97 19.37 0.30 -14.85
N VAL A 98 19.52 1.53 -14.42
CA VAL A 98 20.69 2.37 -14.69
C VAL A 98 21.19 2.99 -13.40
N GLU A 99 22.50 3.15 -13.31
CA GLU A 99 23.15 3.79 -12.18
C GLU A 99 23.49 5.24 -12.47
N ALA A 100 23.75 6.02 -11.42
CA ALA A 100 24.21 7.39 -11.58
C ALA A 100 25.48 7.45 -12.44
N GLY A 101 25.52 8.36 -13.43
CA GLY A 101 26.62 8.52 -14.35
C GLY A 101 26.61 7.56 -15.56
N GLN A 102 25.76 6.52 -15.57
CA GLN A 102 25.68 5.59 -16.69
C GLN A 102 25.23 6.28 -17.98
N PRO A 103 25.89 6.03 -19.14
CA PRO A 103 25.49 6.60 -20.40
C PRO A 103 24.12 6.07 -20.86
N LEU A 104 23.24 6.98 -21.27
CA LEU A 104 21.88 6.68 -21.69
C LEU A 104 21.76 6.73 -23.23
N LEU A 105 22.20 7.82 -23.80
CA LEU A 105 22.17 8.01 -25.24
C LEU A 105 23.19 9.05 -25.66
N GLN A 106 23.51 9.06 -26.96
CA GLN A 106 24.46 9.96 -27.60
C GLN A 106 23.74 10.77 -28.66
N ILE A 107 23.90 12.09 -28.60
CA ILE A 107 23.28 13.03 -29.53
C ILE A 107 24.33 13.91 -30.18
N GLN A 108 24.00 14.39 -31.34
CA GLN A 108 24.76 15.40 -32.10
C GLN A 108 23.82 16.52 -32.51
N ALA A 109 24.31 17.75 -32.53
CA ALA A 109 23.53 18.88 -33.03
C ALA A 109 23.02 18.64 -34.47
N SER A 110 21.79 19.03 -34.73
CA SER A 110 21.19 18.98 -36.06
C SER A 110 21.98 19.83 -37.02
N PRO A 111 21.86 19.61 -38.35
CA PRO A 111 22.50 20.49 -39.35
C PRO A 111 22.17 21.96 -39.15
N ALA A 112 20.92 22.28 -38.82
CA ALA A 112 20.47 23.65 -38.58
C ALA A 112 21.18 24.29 -37.36
N GLU A 113 21.35 23.54 -36.26
CA GLU A 113 22.04 24.05 -35.06
C GLU A 113 23.56 24.20 -35.31
N ARG A 114 24.16 23.33 -36.13
CA ARG A 114 25.57 23.48 -36.54
C ARG A 114 25.77 24.70 -37.42
N LEU A 115 24.81 25.00 -38.30
CA LEU A 115 24.84 26.23 -39.08
C LEU A 115 24.80 27.47 -38.20
N LYS A 116 23.86 27.52 -37.22
CA LYS A 116 23.79 28.62 -36.25
C LYS A 116 25.11 28.81 -35.47
N LEU A 117 25.79 27.71 -35.13
CA LEU A 117 27.09 27.79 -34.47
C LEU A 117 28.15 28.38 -35.38
N ALA A 118 28.17 27.99 -36.68
CA ALA A 118 29.10 28.54 -37.67
C ALA A 118 28.82 30.04 -37.92
N GLU A 119 27.56 30.42 -38.04
CA GLU A 119 27.14 31.82 -38.19
C GLU A 119 27.60 32.65 -36.99
N ALA A 120 27.37 32.16 -35.75
CA ALA A 120 27.81 32.85 -34.56
C ALA A 120 29.35 32.97 -34.43
N ALA A 121 30.07 31.97 -34.95
CA ALA A 121 31.54 32.04 -35.00
C ALA A 121 32.03 33.08 -36.03
N ASN A 122 31.40 33.12 -37.20
CA ASN A 122 31.71 34.14 -38.23
C ASN A 122 31.37 35.55 -37.73
N GLU A 123 30.24 35.74 -37.04
CA GLU A 123 29.83 37.01 -36.44
C GLU A 123 30.90 37.56 -35.46
N VAL A 124 31.47 36.69 -34.66
CA VAL A 124 32.60 37.07 -33.76
C VAL A 124 33.81 37.54 -34.58
N GLN A 125 34.15 36.88 -35.69
CA GLN A 125 35.28 37.28 -36.54
C GLN A 125 35.02 38.64 -37.19
N ILE A 126 33.83 38.87 -37.76
CA ILE A 126 33.42 40.12 -38.39
C ILE A 126 33.46 41.27 -37.37
N THR A 127 32.83 41.11 -36.21
CA THR A 127 32.78 42.15 -35.18
C THR A 127 34.16 42.41 -34.57
N GLN A 128 35.05 41.43 -34.47
CA GLN A 128 36.42 41.60 -34.07
C GLN A 128 37.24 42.41 -35.11
N ALA A 129 37.05 42.13 -36.40
CA ALA A 129 37.68 42.90 -37.47
C ALA A 129 37.18 44.35 -37.48
N GLN A 130 35.88 44.58 -37.31
CA GLN A 130 35.27 45.89 -37.19
C GLN A 130 35.82 46.69 -36.00
N LEU A 131 35.99 46.06 -34.84
CA LEU A 131 36.59 46.68 -33.70
C LEU A 131 38.02 47.12 -33.97
N ARG A 132 38.87 46.27 -34.58
CA ARG A 132 40.24 46.61 -35.00
C ARG A 132 40.26 47.81 -35.94
N LEU A 133 39.39 47.81 -36.96
CA LEU A 133 39.24 48.90 -37.92
C LEU A 133 38.87 50.21 -37.19
N THR A 134 37.88 50.16 -36.30
CA THR A 134 37.44 51.33 -35.54
C THR A 134 38.57 51.87 -34.64
N GLN A 135 39.35 50.96 -34.01
CA GLN A 135 40.53 51.35 -33.21
C GLN A 135 41.59 52.10 -34.08
N THR A 136 41.80 51.63 -35.32
CA THR A 136 42.70 52.30 -36.24
C THR A 136 42.15 53.67 -36.68
N LYS A 137 40.85 53.76 -37.01
CA LYS A 137 40.20 55.05 -37.36
C LYS A 137 40.28 56.07 -36.23
N ILE A 138 40.15 55.65 -34.98
CA ILE A 138 40.34 56.55 -33.78
C ILE A 138 41.76 57.14 -33.74
N LYS A 139 42.77 56.28 -33.97
CA LYS A 139 44.17 56.75 -34.01
C LYS A 139 44.39 57.78 -35.12
N LEU A 140 43.63 57.72 -36.19
CA LEU A 140 43.64 58.63 -37.32
C LEU A 140 42.65 59.81 -37.16
N GLN A 141 41.97 59.91 -36.00
CA GLN A 141 40.91 60.90 -35.74
C GLN A 141 39.70 60.83 -36.67
N LEU A 142 39.47 59.67 -37.28
CA LEU A 142 38.37 59.40 -38.25
C LEU A 142 37.15 58.67 -37.63
N ALA A 143 37.15 58.46 -36.31
CA ALA A 143 36.05 57.85 -35.58
C ALA A 143 35.95 58.42 -34.18
N THR A 144 34.77 58.30 -33.56
CA THR A 144 34.47 58.81 -32.22
C THR A 144 34.65 57.75 -31.16
N ARG A 145 34.70 58.17 -29.86
CA ARG A 145 34.70 57.24 -28.73
C ARG A 145 33.37 56.44 -28.67
N ALA A 146 32.26 57.01 -29.10
CA ALA A 146 30.98 56.35 -29.20
C ALA A 146 31.04 55.17 -30.17
N ASP A 147 31.69 55.33 -31.32
CA ASP A 147 31.89 54.28 -32.32
C ASP A 147 32.70 53.09 -31.76
N LEU A 148 33.74 53.42 -30.96
CA LEU A 148 34.53 52.39 -30.28
C LEU A 148 33.71 51.60 -29.27
N VAL A 149 32.90 52.29 -28.46
CA VAL A 149 32.01 51.66 -27.49
C VAL A 149 31.00 50.75 -28.23
N ALA A 150 30.36 51.23 -29.30
CA ALA A 150 29.44 50.45 -30.11
C ALA A 150 30.09 49.18 -30.71
N ALA A 151 31.31 49.30 -31.27
CA ALA A 151 32.03 48.14 -31.82
C ALA A 151 32.42 47.12 -30.74
N ARG A 152 32.77 47.58 -29.51
CA ARG A 152 33.02 46.68 -28.37
C ARG A 152 31.77 45.96 -27.94
N HIS A 153 30.65 46.66 -27.82
CA HIS A 153 29.36 46.03 -27.47
C HIS A 153 28.92 44.97 -28.51
N ALA A 154 29.11 45.25 -29.79
CA ALA A 154 28.82 44.28 -30.85
C ALA A 154 29.65 43.00 -30.72
N LEU A 155 30.96 43.14 -30.45
CA LEU A 155 31.84 41.99 -30.23
C LEU A 155 31.42 41.17 -28.98
N ILE A 156 31.11 41.87 -27.89
CA ILE A 156 30.64 41.21 -26.64
C ILE A 156 29.35 40.42 -26.91
N ALA A 157 28.37 41.01 -27.57
CA ALA A 157 27.11 40.36 -27.92
C ALA A 157 27.32 39.11 -28.81
N ALA A 158 28.14 39.20 -29.84
CA ALA A 158 28.49 38.08 -30.70
C ALA A 158 29.22 36.96 -29.95
N SER A 159 30.17 37.33 -29.09
CA SER A 159 30.92 36.38 -28.27
C SER A 159 30.04 35.64 -27.25
N LEU A 160 29.08 36.34 -26.62
CA LEU A 160 28.10 35.72 -25.70
C LEU A 160 27.20 34.72 -26.43
N LYS A 161 26.72 35.06 -27.61
CA LYS A 161 25.90 34.16 -28.47
C LYS A 161 26.66 32.88 -28.80
N LEU A 162 27.91 33.00 -29.26
CA LEU A 162 28.78 31.87 -29.55
C LEU A 162 29.04 31.00 -28.29
N ALA A 163 29.36 31.66 -27.18
CA ALA A 163 29.60 30.99 -25.90
C ALA A 163 28.37 30.21 -25.40
N GLN A 164 27.17 30.77 -25.56
CA GLN A 164 25.91 30.10 -25.21
C GLN A 164 25.71 28.81 -26.04
N LEU A 165 25.89 28.84 -27.34
CA LEU A 165 25.77 27.66 -28.19
C LEU A 165 26.80 26.58 -27.85
N ARG A 166 28.03 26.97 -27.55
CA ARG A 166 29.08 26.04 -27.07
C ARG A 166 28.77 25.43 -25.72
N ARG A 167 28.24 26.21 -24.74
CA ARG A 167 27.84 25.72 -23.41
C ARG A 167 26.68 24.70 -23.52
N LEU A 168 25.78 24.87 -24.47
CA LEU A 168 24.74 23.90 -24.76
C LEU A 168 25.27 22.59 -25.36
N GLY A 169 26.55 22.56 -25.80
CA GLY A 169 27.14 21.38 -26.41
C GLY A 169 26.93 21.34 -27.95
N VAL A 170 26.44 22.43 -28.55
CA VAL A 170 26.33 22.51 -30.01
C VAL A 170 27.74 22.47 -30.62
N GLY A 171 28.00 21.50 -31.49
CA GLY A 171 29.32 21.30 -32.11
C GLY A 171 30.09 20.11 -31.56
N THR A 172 29.68 19.52 -30.47
CA THR A 172 30.29 18.32 -29.90
C THR A 172 29.31 17.14 -29.91
N LEU A 173 29.84 15.93 -29.80
CA LEU A 173 29.07 14.73 -29.58
C LEU A 173 28.75 14.65 -28.07
N LEU A 174 27.47 14.84 -27.72
CA LEU A 174 27.04 14.90 -26.33
C LEU A 174 26.51 13.54 -25.89
N THR A 175 27.07 13.01 -24.82
CA THR A 175 26.56 11.79 -24.16
C THR A 175 25.71 12.19 -22.95
N LEU A 176 24.40 11.93 -23.01
CA LEU A 176 23.50 12.13 -21.88
C LEU A 176 23.64 10.95 -20.92
N ARG A 177 23.77 11.26 -19.63
CA ARG A 177 23.99 10.28 -18.57
C ARG A 177 22.88 10.35 -17.53
N ALA A 178 22.65 9.25 -16.82
CA ALA A 178 21.71 9.22 -15.70
C ALA A 178 22.25 10.09 -14.55
N SER A 179 21.41 10.97 -14.02
CA SER A 179 21.75 11.84 -12.88
C SER A 179 21.73 11.08 -11.55
N GLU A 180 20.97 10.01 -11.47
CA GLU A 180 20.76 9.16 -10.29
C GLU A 180 20.41 7.73 -10.71
N ALA A 181 20.45 6.80 -9.74
CA ALA A 181 20.01 5.44 -9.96
C ALA A 181 18.49 5.39 -10.25
N ALA A 182 18.13 4.80 -11.39
CA ALA A 182 16.76 4.81 -11.91
C ALA A 182 16.45 3.56 -12.73
N THR A 183 15.18 3.39 -13.07
CA THR A 183 14.73 2.43 -14.08
C THR A 183 14.22 3.20 -15.30
N VAL A 184 14.60 2.77 -16.50
CA VAL A 184 14.13 3.37 -17.75
C VAL A 184 12.65 3.03 -17.94
N ALA A 185 11.77 4.02 -17.75
CA ALA A 185 10.33 3.83 -17.90
C ALA A 185 9.91 3.77 -19.37
N GLN A 186 10.51 4.63 -20.20
CA GLN A 186 10.23 4.70 -21.63
C GLN A 186 11.46 5.18 -22.40
N VAL A 187 11.65 4.66 -23.60
CA VAL A 187 12.62 5.13 -24.60
C VAL A 187 11.82 5.63 -25.78
N ALA A 188 11.83 6.95 -26.00
CA ALA A 188 11.21 7.59 -27.16
C ALA A 188 12.22 7.87 -28.28
N ALA A 189 13.50 7.95 -27.90
CA ALA A 189 14.59 8.23 -28.86
C ALA A 189 14.79 7.10 -29.85
N ILE A 190 14.78 7.43 -31.14
CA ILE A 190 15.06 6.49 -32.24
C ILE A 190 16.43 6.84 -32.83
N PRO A 191 17.38 5.89 -32.93
CA PRO A 191 18.66 6.12 -33.59
C PRO A 191 18.49 6.66 -34.99
N GLY A 192 19.21 7.75 -35.33
CA GLY A 192 19.12 8.45 -36.63
C GLY A 192 18.05 9.55 -36.70
N ALA A 193 17.05 9.54 -35.84
CA ALA A 193 15.98 10.53 -35.82
C ALA A 193 16.49 11.95 -35.50
N LEU A 194 15.82 12.94 -36.05
CA LEU A 194 15.99 14.36 -35.72
C LEU A 194 14.93 14.74 -34.68
N GLU A 195 15.40 15.19 -33.52
CA GLU A 195 14.55 15.56 -32.39
C GLU A 195 14.60 17.09 -32.19
N PRO A 196 13.45 17.75 -32.06
CA PRO A 196 13.40 19.18 -31.83
C PRO A 196 13.85 19.51 -30.40
N ARG A 197 14.18 20.78 -30.18
CA ARG A 197 14.46 21.29 -28.82
C ARG A 197 13.27 21.01 -27.88
N GLY A 198 13.57 20.50 -26.67
CA GLY A 198 12.58 20.18 -25.66
C GLY A 198 11.96 18.78 -25.81
N ALA A 199 12.26 18.04 -26.90
CA ALA A 199 11.78 16.68 -27.07
C ALA A 199 12.25 15.78 -25.90
N ALA A 200 11.34 15.02 -25.34
CA ALA A 200 11.62 14.00 -24.33
C ALA A 200 12.17 12.75 -25.02
N LEU A 201 13.42 12.41 -24.78
CA LEU A 201 14.08 11.25 -25.39
C LEU A 201 13.92 9.99 -24.56
N LEU A 202 13.94 10.13 -23.24
CA LEU A 202 13.83 9.05 -22.27
C LEU A 202 13.01 9.53 -21.07
N ASN A 203 12.27 8.62 -20.46
CA ASN A 203 11.69 8.82 -19.16
C ASN A 203 12.37 7.86 -18.17
N LEU A 204 12.89 8.42 -17.10
CA LEU A 204 13.55 7.71 -16.02
C LEU A 204 12.64 7.72 -14.78
N LEU A 205 12.55 6.59 -14.12
CA LEU A 205 11.89 6.42 -12.85
C LEU A 205 12.96 6.24 -11.76
N PRO A 206 13.27 7.26 -10.96
CA PRO A 206 14.21 7.14 -9.85
C PRO A 206 13.79 6.03 -8.89
N HIS A 207 14.74 5.37 -8.24
CA HIS A 207 14.41 4.37 -7.22
C HIS A 207 13.63 4.99 -6.05
N SER A 208 13.83 6.27 -5.76
CA SER A 208 13.04 7.04 -4.78
C SER A 208 11.56 7.18 -5.15
N ALA A 209 11.22 6.98 -6.42
CA ALA A 209 9.84 7.02 -6.91
C ALA A 209 9.09 5.68 -6.75
N ILE A 210 9.77 4.62 -6.29
CA ILE A 210 9.12 3.34 -6.03
C ILE A 210 8.30 3.44 -4.73
N LEU A 211 7.05 3.04 -4.81
CA LEU A 211 6.13 2.98 -3.68
C LEU A 211 5.33 1.68 -3.69
N VAL A 212 4.72 1.36 -2.56
CA VAL A 212 3.78 0.25 -2.45
C VAL A 212 2.36 0.82 -2.38
N ARG A 213 1.53 0.48 -3.34
CA ARG A 213 0.11 0.85 -3.37
C ARG A 213 -0.69 -0.27 -2.73
N LEU A 214 -1.16 -0.05 -1.51
CA LEU A 214 -2.02 -0.97 -0.76
C LEU A 214 -3.48 -0.59 -0.92
N ARG A 215 -4.36 -1.58 -0.94
CA ARG A 215 -5.81 -1.41 -0.95
C ARG A 215 -6.36 -1.66 0.45
N VAL A 216 -7.11 -0.70 0.96
CA VAL A 216 -7.67 -0.72 2.30
C VAL A 216 -9.18 -0.51 2.23
N LEU A 217 -9.93 -1.22 3.04
CA LEU A 217 -11.39 -1.03 3.14
C LEU A 217 -11.71 0.35 3.73
N PRO A 218 -12.72 1.06 3.21
CA PRO A 218 -13.08 2.41 3.67
C PRO A 218 -13.28 2.56 5.18
N PRO A 219 -13.91 1.62 5.92
CA PRO A 219 -14.06 1.72 7.38
C PRO A 219 -12.73 1.76 8.13
N ASP A 220 -11.70 1.06 7.63
CA ASP A 220 -10.40 0.97 8.29
C ASP A 220 -9.51 2.17 7.99
N VAL A 221 -9.72 2.84 6.86
CA VAL A 221 -8.94 4.02 6.44
C VAL A 221 -8.99 5.15 7.46
N ARG A 222 -10.14 5.36 8.12
CA ARG A 222 -10.32 6.42 9.13
C ARG A 222 -9.38 6.30 10.33
N ARG A 223 -8.81 5.11 10.52
CA ARG A 223 -7.89 4.80 11.63
C ARG A 223 -6.42 4.89 11.22
N LEU A 224 -6.15 5.12 9.93
CA LEU A 224 -4.79 5.25 9.41
C LEU A 224 -4.32 6.70 9.49
N ARG A 225 -3.00 6.87 9.62
CA ARG A 225 -2.36 8.18 9.62
C ARG A 225 -1.16 8.18 8.67
N VAL A 226 -0.99 9.28 7.96
CA VAL A 226 0.26 9.54 7.23
C VAL A 226 1.42 9.60 8.23
N GLY A 227 2.57 9.07 7.85
CA GLY A 227 3.73 8.92 8.75
C GLY A 227 3.76 7.62 9.56
N GLN A 228 2.70 6.80 9.51
CA GLN A 228 2.63 5.53 10.22
C GLN A 228 3.56 4.49 9.57
N ASN A 229 4.43 3.86 10.39
CA ASN A 229 5.26 2.74 9.96
C ASN A 229 4.47 1.44 9.93
N ILE A 230 4.63 0.68 8.86
CA ILE A 230 3.96 -0.61 8.68
C ILE A 230 4.95 -1.68 8.23
N PRO A 231 4.82 -2.90 8.75
CA PRO A 231 5.53 -4.05 8.22
C PRO A 231 4.91 -4.48 6.89
N LEU A 232 5.75 -4.75 5.92
CA LEU A 232 5.40 -5.22 4.59
C LEU A 232 6.03 -6.58 4.34
N SER A 233 5.33 -7.41 3.59
CA SER A 233 5.87 -8.60 2.96
C SER A 233 5.69 -8.45 1.47
N ILE A 234 6.78 -8.43 0.72
CA ILE A 234 6.78 -8.27 -0.72
C ILE A 234 7.18 -9.60 -1.33
N THR A 235 6.28 -10.18 -2.11
CA THR A 235 6.50 -11.45 -2.78
C THR A 235 7.08 -11.17 -4.16
N THR A 236 8.35 -11.55 -4.33
CA THR A 236 9.04 -11.59 -5.60
C THR A 236 8.91 -12.99 -6.20
N GLN A 237 9.44 -13.22 -7.41
CA GLN A 237 9.39 -14.54 -8.04
C GLN A 237 10.09 -15.62 -7.21
N ASP A 238 11.15 -15.27 -6.49
CA ASP A 238 12.03 -16.22 -5.80
C ASP A 238 11.81 -16.31 -4.29
N ALA A 239 11.30 -15.27 -3.64
CA ALA A 239 11.15 -15.21 -2.19
C ALA A 239 10.16 -14.14 -1.70
N ALA A 240 9.72 -14.29 -0.46
CA ALA A 240 9.02 -13.24 0.26
C ALA A 240 10.04 -12.39 1.05
N ILE A 241 10.18 -11.13 0.66
CA ILE A 241 11.06 -10.15 1.31
C ILE A 241 10.27 -9.44 2.42
N ARG A 242 10.78 -9.49 3.65
CA ARG A 242 10.25 -8.68 4.74
C ARG A 242 10.82 -7.26 4.63
N ALA A 243 9.96 -6.29 4.48
CA ALA A 243 10.31 -4.89 4.38
C ALA A 243 9.54 -4.07 5.43
N ARG A 244 9.94 -2.82 5.60
CA ARG A 244 9.19 -1.82 6.34
C ARG A 244 8.98 -0.61 5.44
N GLY A 245 7.89 0.09 5.67
CA GLY A 245 7.62 1.33 4.94
C GLY A 245 6.76 2.26 5.76
N THR A 246 6.72 3.51 5.33
CA THR A 246 5.95 4.59 5.96
C THR A 246 4.80 4.98 5.05
N ILE A 247 3.59 5.12 5.60
CA ILE A 247 2.44 5.64 4.85
C ILE A 247 2.77 7.09 4.45
N SER A 248 2.95 7.31 3.15
CA SER A 248 3.24 8.63 2.59
C SER A 248 1.99 9.38 2.17
N MET A 249 0.96 8.66 1.74
CA MET A 249 -0.30 9.27 1.29
C MET A 249 -1.47 8.30 1.44
N ILE A 250 -2.63 8.83 1.77
CA ILE A 250 -3.91 8.12 1.79
C ILE A 250 -4.81 8.82 0.76
N ALA A 251 -5.32 8.07 -0.22
CA ALA A 251 -6.21 8.64 -1.24
C ALA A 251 -7.50 9.17 -0.61
N GLY A 252 -7.93 10.36 -1.01
CA GLY A 252 -9.14 11.01 -0.50
C GLY A 252 -10.45 10.45 -1.07
N ARG A 253 -10.40 9.39 -1.90
CA ARG A 253 -11.58 8.80 -2.52
C ARG A 253 -11.50 7.28 -2.60
N VAL A 254 -12.65 6.64 -2.62
CA VAL A 254 -12.78 5.21 -2.92
C VAL A 254 -12.63 5.02 -4.42
N ASP A 255 -11.88 4.01 -4.82
CA ASP A 255 -11.77 3.57 -6.20
C ASP A 255 -13.08 2.88 -6.62
N PRO A 256 -13.81 3.38 -7.62
CA PRO A 256 -15.13 2.88 -7.96
C PRO A 256 -15.13 1.45 -8.53
N LEU A 257 -14.00 1.02 -9.12
CA LEU A 257 -13.87 -0.32 -9.71
C LEU A 257 -13.60 -1.38 -8.64
N SER A 258 -12.81 -1.04 -7.64
CA SER A 258 -12.37 -2.00 -6.62
C SER A 258 -13.11 -1.87 -5.29
N GLY A 259 -13.76 -0.74 -5.00
CA GLY A 259 -14.40 -0.46 -3.71
C GLY A 259 -13.41 -0.18 -2.58
N PHE A 260 -12.11 -0.08 -2.86
CA PHE A 260 -11.06 0.17 -1.87
C PHE A 260 -10.54 1.61 -1.93
N VAL A 261 -9.89 2.02 -0.87
CA VAL A 261 -9.10 3.25 -0.83
C VAL A 261 -7.63 2.88 -1.02
N ASN A 262 -6.95 3.57 -1.92
CA ASN A 262 -5.52 3.37 -2.15
C ASN A 262 -4.72 4.08 -1.05
N VAL A 263 -3.85 3.34 -0.40
CA VAL A 263 -2.87 3.83 0.57
C VAL A 263 -1.48 3.63 -0.02
N TYR A 264 -0.70 4.69 -0.07
CA TYR A 264 0.64 4.68 -0.65
C TYR A 264 1.67 4.65 0.46
N VAL A 265 2.59 3.74 0.34
CA VAL A 265 3.64 3.47 1.33
C VAL A 265 4.99 3.60 0.67
N THR A 266 5.86 4.41 1.23
CA THR A 266 7.25 4.52 0.81
C THR A 266 8.06 3.44 1.54
N PRO A 267 8.61 2.44 0.83
CA PRO A 267 9.48 1.43 1.43
C PRO A 267 10.82 2.04 1.84
N HIS A 268 11.39 1.59 2.95
CA HIS A 268 12.68 2.10 3.42
C HIS A 268 13.86 1.67 2.54
N HIS A 269 13.75 0.53 1.85
CA HIS A 269 14.79 -0.01 0.96
C HIS A 269 14.17 -0.39 -0.39
N PRO A 270 13.99 0.58 -1.31
CA PRO A 270 13.29 0.33 -2.58
C PRO A 270 14.16 -0.37 -3.64
N ALA A 271 15.49 -0.43 -3.47
CA ALA A 271 16.43 -0.84 -4.52
C ALA A 271 16.22 -2.27 -5.06
N ASN A 272 15.68 -3.18 -4.24
CA ASN A 272 15.47 -4.58 -4.61
C ASN A 272 14.04 -4.92 -5.05
N LEU A 273 13.18 -3.91 -5.17
CA LEU A 273 11.78 -4.10 -5.53
C LEU A 273 11.60 -3.96 -7.05
N LEU A 274 10.76 -4.81 -7.61
CA LEU A 274 10.33 -4.71 -9.00
C LEU A 274 8.93 -4.12 -9.08
N LEU A 275 8.70 -3.29 -10.08
CA LEU A 275 7.36 -2.79 -10.37
C LEU A 275 6.44 -3.95 -10.71
N GLY A 276 5.30 -4.02 -10.04
CA GLY A 276 4.34 -5.10 -10.19
C GLY A 276 4.44 -6.20 -9.14
N ASP A 277 5.53 -6.28 -8.37
CA ASP A 277 5.65 -7.22 -7.25
C ASP A 277 4.44 -7.12 -6.32
N TYR A 278 3.98 -8.29 -5.84
CA TYR A 278 2.86 -8.35 -4.93
C TYR A 278 3.31 -7.96 -3.51
N ALA A 279 2.54 -7.10 -2.88
CA ALA A 279 2.82 -6.63 -1.54
C ALA A 279 1.65 -6.92 -0.60
N SER A 280 1.94 -7.37 0.60
CA SER A 280 0.99 -7.49 1.70
C SER A 280 1.54 -6.79 2.93
N GLY A 281 0.65 -6.42 3.84
CA GLY A 281 1.04 -5.78 5.09
C GLY A 281 -0.02 -5.97 6.18
N ARG A 282 0.39 -5.75 7.42
CA ARG A 282 -0.53 -5.68 8.56
C ARG A 282 -0.47 -4.30 9.16
N ILE A 283 -1.54 -3.54 9.02
CA ILE A 283 -1.61 -2.17 9.55
C ILE A 283 -2.28 -2.19 10.91
N PRO A 284 -1.62 -1.77 12.00
CA PRO A 284 -2.26 -1.63 13.29
C PRO A 284 -3.29 -0.49 13.25
N VAL A 285 -4.56 -0.82 13.55
CA VAL A 285 -5.68 0.13 13.49
C VAL A 285 -6.24 0.48 14.87
N ALA A 286 -5.99 -0.35 15.88
CA ALA A 286 -6.34 -0.07 17.26
C ALA A 286 -5.36 -0.79 18.20
N SER A 287 -5.00 -0.17 19.31
CA SER A 287 -4.20 -0.78 20.37
C SER A 287 -4.74 -0.34 21.72
N SER A 288 -4.82 -1.28 22.66
CA SER A 288 -5.24 -1.04 24.04
C SER A 288 -4.36 -1.81 25.00
N ARG A 289 -4.35 -1.40 26.25
CA ARG A 289 -3.74 -2.12 27.37
C ARG A 289 -4.82 -2.45 28.39
N GLY A 290 -5.06 -3.74 28.59
CA GLY A 290 -6.14 -4.20 29.45
C GLY A 290 -6.03 -5.68 29.79
N LEU A 291 -7.10 -6.24 30.34
CA LEU A 291 -7.22 -7.67 30.59
C LEU A 291 -7.49 -8.40 29.28
N ILE A 292 -6.68 -9.39 28.97
CA ILE A 292 -6.69 -10.12 27.70
C ILE A 292 -6.99 -11.58 27.98
N VAL A 293 -7.94 -12.14 27.24
CA VAL A 293 -8.30 -13.55 27.26
C VAL A 293 -8.35 -14.11 25.84
N PRO A 294 -8.16 -15.43 25.64
CA PRO A 294 -8.42 -16.05 24.35
C PRO A 294 -9.88 -15.87 23.92
N HIS A 295 -10.14 -15.77 22.61
CA HIS A 295 -11.51 -15.69 22.08
C HIS A 295 -12.41 -16.82 22.57
N ALA A 296 -11.85 -18.03 22.68
CA ALA A 296 -12.57 -19.22 23.13
C ALA A 296 -13.13 -19.09 24.57
N ALA A 297 -12.61 -18.17 25.38
CA ALA A 297 -13.11 -17.95 26.75
C ALA A 297 -14.39 -17.13 26.79
N VAL A 298 -14.70 -16.35 25.74
CA VAL A 298 -15.84 -15.42 25.74
C VAL A 298 -16.99 -16.03 24.96
N LEU A 299 -18.13 -16.16 25.62
CA LEU A 299 -19.36 -16.76 25.09
C LEU A 299 -20.47 -15.71 24.97
N PRO A 300 -21.38 -15.86 24.00
CA PRO A 300 -22.63 -15.11 24.01
C PRO A 300 -23.52 -15.58 25.15
N CYS A 301 -24.04 -14.64 25.94
CA CYS A 301 -24.97 -14.89 27.02
C CYS A 301 -26.22 -14.01 26.86
N ASN A 302 -27.26 -14.30 27.66
CA ASN A 302 -28.48 -13.48 27.66
C ASN A 302 -28.15 -12.02 28.01
N GLY A 303 -28.24 -11.15 26.96
CA GLY A 303 -28.00 -9.71 27.09
C GLY A 303 -26.55 -9.27 26.98
N GLY A 304 -25.64 -10.05 26.31
CA GLY A 304 -24.27 -9.64 26.01
C GLY A 304 -23.28 -10.78 25.99
N ASP A 305 -22.03 -10.48 26.30
CA ASP A 305 -20.93 -11.45 26.37
C ASP A 305 -20.64 -11.82 27.82
N CYS A 306 -20.25 -13.08 28.07
CA CYS A 306 -19.80 -13.55 29.37
C CYS A 306 -18.56 -14.45 29.27
N LEU A 307 -17.88 -14.62 30.38
CA LEU A 307 -16.83 -15.62 30.56
C LEU A 307 -16.96 -16.27 31.92
N PHE A 308 -16.33 -17.43 32.09
CA PHE A 308 -16.30 -18.14 33.33
C PHE A 308 -14.88 -18.16 33.89
N THR A 309 -14.72 -17.76 35.15
CA THR A 309 -13.49 -17.99 35.93
C THR A 309 -13.71 -19.15 36.89
N VAL A 310 -12.63 -19.78 37.37
CA VAL A 310 -12.70 -20.83 38.36
C VAL A 310 -12.20 -20.29 39.69
N LYS A 311 -13.07 -20.36 40.72
CA LYS A 311 -12.73 -20.00 42.08
C LYS A 311 -12.87 -21.24 42.97
N GLY A 312 -11.74 -21.77 43.42
CA GLY A 312 -11.70 -23.09 44.03
C GLY A 312 -12.13 -24.18 43.03
N SER A 313 -13.22 -24.89 43.31
CA SER A 313 -13.81 -25.93 42.45
C SER A 313 -15.10 -25.47 41.76
N HIS A 314 -15.41 -24.19 41.74
CA HIS A 314 -16.67 -23.68 41.20
C HIS A 314 -16.46 -22.67 40.06
N ALA A 315 -17.31 -22.75 39.05
CA ALA A 315 -17.34 -21.78 37.96
C ALA A 315 -18.09 -20.51 38.39
N VAL A 316 -17.47 -19.35 38.15
CA VAL A 316 -18.07 -18.03 38.40
C VAL A 316 -18.27 -17.32 37.07
N ALA A 317 -19.53 -17.02 36.76
CA ALA A 317 -19.87 -16.29 35.54
C ALA A 317 -19.63 -14.78 35.71
N HIS A 318 -18.94 -14.20 34.77
CA HIS A 318 -18.71 -12.75 34.68
C HIS A 318 -19.29 -12.21 33.40
N ARG A 319 -20.17 -11.21 33.51
CA ARG A 319 -20.64 -10.47 32.35
C ARG A 319 -19.54 -9.50 31.91
N VAL A 320 -19.19 -9.51 30.62
CA VAL A 320 -18.08 -8.73 30.09
C VAL A 320 -18.48 -7.96 28.87
N ARG A 321 -17.73 -6.88 28.57
CA ARG A 321 -17.78 -6.15 27.33
C ARG A 321 -16.45 -6.37 26.60
N LYS A 322 -16.51 -6.71 25.31
CA LYS A 322 -15.34 -6.85 24.45
C LYS A 322 -14.75 -5.49 24.10
N GLY A 323 -13.45 -5.37 24.17
CA GLY A 323 -12.67 -4.24 23.70
C GLY A 323 -11.96 -4.52 22.38
N VAL A 324 -10.67 -4.14 22.32
CA VAL A 324 -9.82 -4.45 21.17
C VAL A 324 -9.60 -5.95 21.08
N PHE A 325 -9.60 -6.49 19.87
CA PHE A 325 -9.36 -7.92 19.63
C PHE A 325 -8.48 -8.13 18.39
N ASN A 326 -7.83 -9.27 18.36
CA ASN A 326 -7.09 -9.79 17.21
C ASN A 326 -7.57 -11.22 16.88
N ASP A 327 -6.86 -11.96 16.05
CA ASP A 327 -7.27 -13.30 15.59
C ASP A 327 -7.29 -14.35 16.71
N GLN A 328 -6.61 -14.14 17.83
CA GLN A 328 -6.43 -15.12 18.91
C GLN A 328 -7.02 -14.67 20.24
N GLU A 329 -7.01 -13.39 20.53
CA GLU A 329 -7.27 -12.83 21.83
C GLU A 329 -8.22 -11.63 21.76
N VAL A 330 -8.89 -11.37 22.88
CA VAL A 330 -9.81 -10.25 23.04
C VAL A 330 -9.58 -9.57 24.40
N GLU A 331 -9.58 -8.25 24.39
CA GLU A 331 -9.63 -7.44 25.60
C GLU A 331 -11.02 -7.50 26.19
N VAL A 332 -11.10 -7.68 27.50
CA VAL A 332 -12.37 -7.77 28.23
C VAL A 332 -12.44 -6.75 29.36
N PHE A 333 -13.62 -6.15 29.49
CA PHE A 333 -13.97 -5.26 30.58
C PHE A 333 -15.11 -5.90 31.38
N GLY A 334 -14.92 -6.09 32.66
CA GLY A 334 -15.95 -6.62 33.52
C GLY A 334 -15.64 -6.34 34.99
N PRO A 335 -16.67 -6.29 35.87
CA PRO A 335 -16.46 -6.15 37.30
C PRO A 335 -15.78 -7.40 37.87
N ASN A 336 -14.92 -7.20 38.86
CA ASN A 336 -14.26 -8.25 39.62
C ASN A 336 -13.36 -9.22 38.85
N LEU A 337 -12.88 -8.83 37.65
CA LEU A 337 -11.86 -9.58 36.92
C LEU A 337 -10.47 -9.08 37.29
N ARG A 338 -9.52 -10.00 37.50
CA ARG A 338 -8.13 -9.68 37.82
C ARG A 338 -7.18 -10.47 36.96
N ALA A 339 -6.03 -9.88 36.69
CA ALA A 339 -4.94 -10.60 36.05
C ALA A 339 -4.50 -11.77 36.91
N GLY A 340 -4.20 -12.92 36.30
CA GLY A 340 -3.82 -14.15 36.96
C GLY A 340 -4.99 -15.09 37.29
N GLU A 341 -6.23 -14.62 37.22
CA GLU A 341 -7.39 -15.51 37.47
C GLU A 341 -7.53 -16.53 36.33
N PRO A 342 -7.83 -17.81 36.65
CA PRO A 342 -8.00 -18.85 35.65
C PRO A 342 -9.36 -18.69 34.96
N VAL A 343 -9.34 -18.36 33.65
CA VAL A 343 -10.52 -18.28 32.77
C VAL A 343 -10.69 -19.58 32.00
N VAL A 344 -11.93 -20.07 31.90
CA VAL A 344 -12.24 -21.30 31.19
C VAL A 344 -12.23 -21.05 29.67
N VAL A 345 -11.47 -21.87 28.95
CA VAL A 345 -11.36 -21.81 27.47
C VAL A 345 -11.97 -23.03 26.78
N VAL A 346 -12.04 -24.18 27.45
CA VAL A 346 -12.67 -25.40 26.92
C VAL A 346 -13.65 -25.91 27.97
N GLY A 347 -14.83 -26.34 27.54
CA GLY A 347 -15.90 -26.82 28.41
C GLY A 347 -16.81 -25.71 28.96
N ASN A 348 -16.57 -24.46 28.57
CA ASN A 348 -17.32 -23.30 29.04
C ASN A 348 -18.78 -23.24 28.54
N GLY A 349 -19.11 -23.89 27.40
CA GLY A 349 -20.48 -23.86 26.83
C GLY A 349 -21.56 -24.57 27.62
N VAL A 350 -21.18 -25.44 28.56
CA VAL A 350 -22.13 -26.19 29.43
C VAL A 350 -22.16 -25.68 30.86
N LEU A 351 -21.36 -24.66 31.17
CA LEU A 351 -21.24 -24.13 32.53
C LEU A 351 -22.41 -23.22 32.90
N THR A 352 -22.82 -23.36 34.13
CA THR A 352 -23.71 -22.41 34.83
C THR A 352 -22.99 -21.83 36.04
N ASN A 353 -23.42 -20.64 36.45
CA ASN A 353 -22.82 -19.99 37.61
C ASN A 353 -22.94 -20.88 38.86
N GLY A 354 -21.83 -21.09 39.58
CA GLY A 354 -21.77 -21.95 40.78
C GLY A 354 -21.57 -23.45 40.48
N MET A 355 -21.52 -23.89 39.21
CA MET A 355 -21.33 -25.30 38.84
C MET A 355 -19.95 -25.81 39.27
N THR A 356 -19.91 -27.04 39.81
CA THR A 356 -18.65 -27.69 40.19
C THR A 356 -17.84 -28.06 38.94
N VAL A 357 -16.56 -27.73 38.94
CA VAL A 357 -15.65 -27.96 37.82
C VAL A 357 -14.40 -28.71 38.27
N GLU A 358 -13.93 -29.59 37.40
CA GLU A 358 -12.64 -30.26 37.52
C GLU A 358 -11.68 -29.69 36.51
N GLN A 359 -10.60 -29.07 36.98
CA GLN A 359 -9.57 -28.51 36.09
C GLN A 359 -8.66 -29.62 35.58
N ARG A 360 -8.59 -29.77 34.27
CA ARG A 360 -7.59 -30.60 33.60
C ARG A 360 -6.36 -29.75 33.30
N ASN A 361 -5.33 -29.89 34.15
CA ASN A 361 -4.00 -29.36 33.81
C ASN A 361 -3.47 -30.08 32.57
N LYS A 362 -2.90 -29.30 31.66
CA LYS A 362 -2.25 -29.82 30.45
C LYS A 362 -0.83 -30.25 30.77
#